data_0d5bb7d6339437ed8a12c9c9a9cb5ecc
#
_entry.id   0d5bb7d6339437ed8a12c9c9a9cb5ecc
#
_cell.length_a   1.000
_cell.length_b   1.000
_cell.length_c   1.000
_cell.angle_alpha   90.00
_cell.angle_beta   90.00
_cell.angle_gamma   90.00
#
_symmetry.space_group_name_H-M   'P 1'
#
loop_
_entity.id
_entity.type
_entity.pdbx_description
1 polymer ?
#
loop_
_entity_poly.entity_id
_entity_poly.type
_entity_poly.pdbx_seq_one_letter_code
_entity_poly.pdbx_strand_id
1 'polypeptide(L)'
;MFENKWQFLTASVCAVIMAGLISVGPTVAQVTEKKQPSATDRINRVTNKMQGKQLYKLEYKLKEGDEIRFTTEQSVATKFSMDGEKEESSSRSMSAKTWRVLNVDRLGQITFSLTLDSINMWQKTGEGSPIAYNSTKDKKIPDEYATVADSVGKALAIFTVSPNGKVLNRKSSLRENNFGVGKVTTPLPEQAVPVGYVWNVPTLIRATDDHDKNIQLKARVRYELAKVTGHTAYIRFKTEVLTPVTSEKVKSTIMQKMTKGEIAFDMEKGIPSVKVVRWNEKAQGFEGPDSFLEYVGKMSERLVSKSANGSDSSSIAGLAPIKETVAKKPVEIKTRDGAPVLRK
;
A
#
# COMPACT_ATOMS: atom_id res chain seq x y z
N MET A 1 18.97 -5.81 31.56
CA MET A 1 18.84 -4.56 30.75
C MET A 1 18.73 -4.84 29.25
N PHE A 2 18.72 -6.12 28.83
CA PHE A 2 18.71 -6.57 27.41
C PHE A 2 17.33 -7.03 26.91
N GLU A 3 16.40 -7.41 27.79
CA GLU A 3 15.08 -7.97 27.39
C GLU A 3 14.14 -6.98 26.70
N ASN A 4 14.27 -5.67 26.95
CA ASN A 4 13.33 -4.68 26.39
C ASN A 4 13.59 -4.29 24.92
N LYS A 5 14.79 -4.53 24.35
CA LYS A 5 15.08 -4.21 22.94
C LYS A 5 14.37 -5.16 21.97
N TRP A 6 14.23 -6.41 22.34
CA TRP A 6 13.59 -7.45 21.52
C TRP A 6 12.09 -7.31 21.41
N GLN A 7 11.42 -6.84 22.46
CA GLN A 7 9.98 -6.64 22.43
C GLN A 7 9.53 -5.57 21.42
N PHE A 8 10.36 -4.56 21.14
CA PHE A 8 10.05 -3.55 20.13
C PHE A 8 10.16 -4.08 18.70
N LEU A 9 11.07 -5.01 18.42
CA LEU A 9 11.27 -5.57 17.08
C LEU A 9 10.27 -6.68 16.78
N THR A 10 9.98 -7.56 17.73
CA THR A 10 8.95 -8.60 17.57
C THR A 10 7.55 -8.01 17.50
N ALA A 11 7.23 -7.01 18.33
CA ALA A 11 5.98 -6.26 18.24
C ALA A 11 5.88 -5.49 16.91
N SER A 12 7.00 -4.99 16.37
CA SER A 12 7.05 -4.29 15.07
C SER A 12 6.81 -5.24 13.89
N VAL A 13 7.26 -6.48 13.95
CA VAL A 13 7.01 -7.48 12.90
C VAL A 13 5.55 -7.94 12.89
N CYS A 14 4.94 -8.12 14.05
CA CYS A 14 3.51 -8.39 14.15
C CYS A 14 2.65 -7.19 13.70
N ALA A 15 3.10 -5.95 13.98
CA ALA A 15 2.46 -4.72 13.52
C ALA A 15 2.60 -4.47 12.01
N VAL A 16 3.57 -5.12 11.34
CA VAL A 16 3.86 -4.96 9.90
C VAL A 16 2.69 -5.39 9.00
N ILE A 17 1.89 -6.35 9.41
CA ILE A 17 0.67 -6.70 8.67
C ILE A 17 -0.33 -5.54 8.66
N MET A 18 -0.17 -4.57 9.55
CA MET A 18 -1.13 -3.52 9.85
C MET A 18 -0.61 -2.08 9.68
N ALA A 19 0.71 -1.88 9.48
CA ALA A 19 1.32 -0.55 9.43
C ALA A 19 1.33 0.05 8.02
N GLY A 20 0.19 0.42 7.54
CA GLY A 20 0.02 1.24 6.34
C GLY A 20 -0.74 2.51 6.63
N LEU A 21 -0.04 3.64 6.78
CA LEU A 21 -0.51 5.01 6.62
C LEU A 21 -0.98 5.77 7.87
N ILE A 22 -0.15 6.72 8.19
CA ILE A 22 -0.54 7.91 8.96
C ILE A 22 -0.77 9.02 7.94
N SER A 23 -1.99 9.54 7.89
CA SER A 23 -2.30 10.76 7.16
C SER A 23 -2.00 11.97 8.05
N VAL A 24 -1.17 12.89 7.56
CA VAL A 24 -1.00 14.21 8.17
C VAL A 24 -1.75 15.22 7.30
N GLY A 25 -2.57 16.05 7.93
CA GLY A 25 -3.23 17.19 7.31
C GLY A 25 -2.21 18.23 6.78
N PRO A 26 -2.64 19.17 5.93
CA PRO A 26 -1.74 20.08 5.23
C PRO A 26 -1.18 21.15 6.18
N THR A 27 0.12 21.11 6.43
CA THR A 27 0.84 22.27 6.97
C THR A 27 1.49 22.99 5.80
N VAL A 28 1.06 24.22 5.56
CA VAL A 28 1.62 25.11 4.53
C VAL A 28 2.98 25.60 5.01
N ALA A 29 4.06 25.17 4.39
CA ALA A 29 5.38 25.73 4.57
C ALA A 29 5.69 26.67 3.38
N GLN A 30 5.98 27.91 3.65
CA GLN A 30 6.48 28.90 2.67
C GLN A 30 7.84 28.46 2.16
N VAL A 31 7.97 28.34 0.85
CA VAL A 31 9.21 28.00 0.15
C VAL A 31 9.71 29.24 -0.59
N THR A 32 10.95 29.61 -0.32
CA THR A 32 11.69 30.67 -1.02
C THR A 32 11.90 30.30 -2.51
N GLU A 33 11.54 31.23 -3.36
CA GLU A 33 11.51 31.11 -4.83
C GLU A 33 12.89 30.99 -5.47
N LYS A 34 13.19 29.85 -6.11
CA LYS A 34 14.10 29.81 -7.27
C LYS A 34 13.26 30.00 -8.53
N LYS A 35 13.67 30.94 -9.38
CA LYS A 35 13.05 31.32 -10.67
C LYS A 35 12.67 30.08 -11.48
N GLN A 36 11.42 29.68 -11.38
CA GLN A 36 10.86 28.54 -12.14
C GLN A 36 10.34 29.08 -13.48
N PRO A 37 10.37 28.27 -14.57
CA PRO A 37 9.75 28.65 -15.84
C PRO A 37 8.28 29.02 -15.60
N SER A 38 7.79 30.03 -16.32
CA SER A 38 6.46 30.58 -16.10
C SER A 38 5.37 29.50 -16.21
N ALA A 39 4.26 29.68 -15.52
CA ALA A 39 3.13 28.76 -15.60
C ALA A 39 2.69 28.55 -17.07
N THR A 40 2.75 29.61 -17.86
CA THR A 40 2.45 29.62 -19.32
C THR A 40 3.41 28.72 -20.11
N ASP A 41 4.73 28.78 -19.82
CA ASP A 41 5.71 27.91 -20.51
C ASP A 41 5.53 26.44 -20.17
N ARG A 42 5.11 26.14 -18.94
CA ARG A 42 4.78 24.78 -18.50
C ARG A 42 3.52 24.27 -19.17
N ILE A 43 2.47 25.10 -19.24
CA ILE A 43 1.21 24.77 -19.92
C ILE A 43 1.49 24.55 -21.42
N ASN A 44 2.20 25.44 -22.08
CA ASN A 44 2.51 25.32 -23.51
C ASN A 44 3.35 24.07 -23.83
N ARG A 45 4.34 23.72 -23.01
CA ARG A 45 5.11 22.47 -23.16
C ARG A 45 4.25 21.22 -23.00
N VAL A 46 3.33 21.23 -22.04
CA VAL A 46 2.41 20.10 -21.81
C VAL A 46 1.41 20.00 -22.97
N THR A 47 0.84 21.13 -23.40
CA THR A 47 -0.13 21.18 -24.50
C THR A 47 0.49 20.74 -25.81
N ASN A 48 1.69 21.23 -26.17
CA ASN A 48 2.41 20.81 -27.39
C ASN A 48 2.79 19.31 -27.37
N LYS A 49 3.07 18.75 -26.20
CA LYS A 49 3.37 17.32 -26.04
C LYS A 49 2.13 16.42 -26.13
N MET A 50 0.95 17.01 -25.97
CA MET A 50 -0.35 16.31 -26.02
C MET A 50 -1.04 16.38 -27.38
N GLN A 51 -0.63 17.31 -28.27
CA GLN A 51 -1.24 17.43 -29.60
C GLN A 51 -1.13 16.13 -30.38
N GLY A 52 -2.27 15.66 -30.88
CA GLY A 52 -2.37 14.42 -31.68
C GLY A 52 -2.39 13.11 -30.90
N LYS A 53 -2.33 13.14 -29.55
CA LYS A 53 -2.43 11.92 -28.72
C LYS A 53 -3.85 11.70 -28.22
N GLN A 54 -4.29 10.45 -28.23
CA GLN A 54 -5.54 10.06 -27.60
C GLN A 54 -5.48 10.33 -26.09
N LEU A 55 -6.51 11.03 -25.57
CA LEU A 55 -6.64 11.39 -24.16
C LEU A 55 -7.62 10.48 -23.46
N TYR A 56 -7.34 10.12 -22.22
CA TYR A 56 -8.15 9.24 -21.39
C TYR A 56 -8.52 9.94 -20.10
N LYS A 57 -9.82 10.02 -19.79
CA LYS A 57 -10.33 10.51 -18.52
C LYS A 57 -10.38 9.34 -17.53
N LEU A 58 -9.68 9.49 -16.41
CA LEU A 58 -9.65 8.52 -15.32
C LEU A 58 -10.43 9.10 -14.16
N GLU A 59 -11.53 8.46 -13.76
CA GLU A 59 -12.37 8.92 -12.66
C GLU A 59 -13.14 7.77 -12.04
N TYR A 60 -13.45 7.89 -10.74
CA TYR A 60 -14.33 6.97 -10.04
C TYR A 60 -15.78 7.22 -10.47
N LYS A 61 -16.49 6.15 -10.82
CA LYS A 61 -17.89 6.17 -11.28
C LYS A 61 -18.74 5.29 -10.40
N LEU A 62 -19.00 5.75 -9.19
CA LEU A 62 -19.80 5.04 -8.21
C LEU A 62 -21.14 5.76 -8.03
N LYS A 63 -22.18 5.00 -7.69
CA LYS A 63 -23.52 5.49 -7.43
C LYS A 63 -23.89 5.18 -5.98
N GLU A 64 -24.78 5.98 -5.41
CA GLU A 64 -25.37 5.69 -4.11
C GLU A 64 -26.00 4.29 -4.10
N GLY A 65 -25.73 3.53 -3.04
CA GLY A 65 -26.14 2.15 -2.89
C GLY A 65 -25.21 1.12 -3.54
N ASP A 66 -24.19 1.51 -4.33
CA ASP A 66 -23.23 0.57 -4.88
C ASP A 66 -22.51 -0.17 -3.74
N GLU A 67 -22.38 -1.49 -3.86
CA GLU A 67 -21.51 -2.32 -3.05
C GLU A 67 -20.36 -2.85 -3.91
N ILE A 68 -19.13 -2.55 -3.47
CA ILE A 68 -17.92 -2.91 -4.18
C ILE A 68 -17.11 -3.84 -3.29
N ARG A 69 -16.91 -5.08 -3.71
CA ARG A 69 -16.20 -6.11 -2.95
C ARG A 69 -14.83 -6.36 -3.53
N PHE A 70 -13.83 -6.36 -2.65
CA PHE A 70 -12.45 -6.67 -2.98
C PHE A 70 -11.93 -7.84 -2.16
N THR A 71 -11.05 -8.62 -2.75
CA THR A 71 -10.17 -9.53 -2.03
C THR A 71 -8.75 -8.95 -2.04
N THR A 72 -8.06 -9.08 -0.92
CA THR A 72 -6.66 -8.68 -0.79
C THR A 72 -5.86 -9.87 -0.30
N GLU A 73 -4.77 -10.17 -0.99
CA GLU A 73 -3.77 -11.15 -0.57
C GLU A 73 -2.45 -10.42 -0.35
N GLN A 74 -1.82 -10.67 0.79
CA GLN A 74 -0.52 -10.09 1.13
C GLN A 74 0.42 -11.18 1.65
N SER A 75 1.67 -11.10 1.23
CA SER A 75 2.77 -11.90 1.78
C SER A 75 3.96 -11.00 2.06
N VAL A 76 4.62 -11.20 3.20
CA VAL A 76 5.81 -10.48 3.61
C VAL A 76 6.81 -11.46 4.19
N ALA A 77 8.07 -11.28 3.85
CA ALA A 77 9.20 -11.95 4.47
C ALA A 77 10.20 -10.89 4.93
N THR A 78 10.71 -11.05 6.13
CA THR A 78 11.74 -10.18 6.71
C THR A 78 12.90 -11.04 7.17
N LYS A 79 14.11 -10.62 6.83
CA LYS A 79 15.36 -11.18 7.37
C LYS A 79 16.06 -10.09 8.14
N PHE A 80 16.46 -10.42 9.33
CA PHE A 80 17.09 -9.51 10.25
C PHE A 80 18.35 -10.13 10.81
N SER A 81 19.43 -9.34 10.97
CA SER A 81 20.63 -9.74 11.68
C SER A 81 21.14 -8.56 12.48
N MET A 82 21.49 -8.78 13.74
CA MET A 82 22.09 -7.78 14.63
C MET A 82 22.87 -8.49 15.74
N ASP A 83 24.07 -8.00 16.06
CA ASP A 83 24.93 -8.55 17.11
C ASP A 83 25.19 -10.08 16.96
N GLY A 84 25.29 -10.57 15.72
CA GLY A 84 25.50 -11.98 15.37
C GLY A 84 24.25 -12.86 15.41
N GLU A 85 23.13 -12.38 15.94
CA GLU A 85 21.86 -13.09 15.92
C GLU A 85 21.12 -12.83 14.60
N LYS A 86 20.47 -13.88 14.10
CA LYS A 86 19.70 -13.85 12.86
C LYS A 86 18.28 -14.31 13.11
N GLU A 87 17.33 -13.58 12.57
CA GLU A 87 15.92 -13.94 12.64
C GLU A 87 15.28 -13.80 11.25
N GLU A 88 14.46 -14.77 10.90
CA GLU A 88 13.61 -14.70 9.72
C GLU A 88 12.15 -14.73 10.17
N SER A 89 11.35 -13.86 9.58
CA SER A 89 9.91 -13.90 9.79
C SER A 89 9.18 -13.91 8.46
N SER A 90 8.02 -14.53 8.44
CA SER A 90 7.15 -14.55 7.29
C SER A 90 5.68 -14.44 7.72
N SER A 91 4.91 -13.75 6.93
CA SER A 91 3.47 -13.60 7.16
C SER A 91 2.69 -13.65 5.87
N ARG A 92 1.45 -14.12 5.96
CA ARG A 92 0.48 -14.12 4.88
C ARG A 92 -0.87 -13.70 5.43
N SER A 93 -1.60 -12.93 4.64
CA SER A 93 -2.99 -12.63 4.95
C SER A 93 -3.83 -12.64 3.69
N MET A 94 -5.06 -13.09 3.84
CA MET A 94 -6.12 -12.96 2.84
C MET A 94 -7.30 -12.29 3.50
N SER A 95 -7.85 -11.26 2.89
CA SER A 95 -9.01 -10.55 3.43
C SER A 95 -10.03 -10.24 2.35
N ALA A 96 -11.30 -10.22 2.74
CA ALA A 96 -12.37 -9.66 1.94
C ALA A 96 -12.83 -8.36 2.59
N LYS A 97 -13.09 -7.35 1.76
CA LYS A 97 -13.57 -6.04 2.21
C LYS A 97 -14.60 -5.48 1.26
N THR A 98 -15.53 -4.73 1.80
CA THR A 98 -16.61 -4.09 1.06
C THR A 98 -16.57 -2.58 1.25
N TRP A 99 -16.69 -1.85 0.14
CA TRP A 99 -17.08 -0.45 0.13
C TRP A 99 -18.58 -0.39 -0.13
N ARG A 100 -19.32 0.27 0.76
CA ARG A 100 -20.73 0.59 0.54
C ARG A 100 -20.85 2.09 0.32
N VAL A 101 -21.30 2.50 -0.86
CA VAL A 101 -21.50 3.91 -1.20
C VAL A 101 -22.76 4.42 -0.49
N LEU A 102 -22.54 5.43 0.36
CA LEU A 102 -23.59 6.03 1.19
C LEU A 102 -24.24 7.25 0.54
N ASN A 103 -23.46 7.99 -0.25
CA ASN A 103 -23.94 9.19 -0.93
C ASN A 103 -22.99 9.59 -2.06
N VAL A 104 -23.55 10.16 -3.12
CA VAL A 104 -22.79 10.87 -4.16
C VAL A 104 -23.43 12.24 -4.34
N ASP A 105 -22.68 13.30 -4.05
CA ASP A 105 -23.17 14.67 -4.11
C ASP A 105 -23.21 15.22 -5.54
N ARG A 106 -23.72 16.47 -5.69
CA ARG A 106 -23.84 17.15 -7.00
C ARG A 106 -22.50 17.47 -7.65
N LEU A 107 -21.39 17.48 -6.89
CA LEU A 107 -20.03 17.67 -7.38
C LEU A 107 -19.36 16.34 -7.73
N GLY A 108 -20.08 15.22 -7.61
CA GLY A 108 -19.57 13.87 -7.82
C GLY A 108 -18.66 13.38 -6.69
N GLN A 109 -18.66 14.03 -5.51
CA GLN A 109 -17.92 13.55 -4.35
C GLN A 109 -18.64 12.32 -3.80
N ILE A 110 -17.86 11.26 -3.55
CA ILE A 110 -18.37 9.95 -3.17
C ILE A 110 -18.08 9.73 -1.69
N THR A 111 -19.13 9.48 -0.91
CA THR A 111 -19.01 9.06 0.49
C THR A 111 -19.32 7.58 0.61
N PHE A 112 -18.40 6.79 1.14
CA PHE A 112 -18.58 5.35 1.33
C PHE A 112 -18.01 4.86 2.66
N SER A 113 -18.61 3.81 3.20
CA SER A 113 -18.08 3.05 4.32
C SER A 113 -17.18 1.93 3.84
N LEU A 114 -16.13 1.64 4.60
CA LEU A 114 -15.25 0.50 4.38
C LEU A 114 -15.43 -0.50 5.52
N THR A 115 -15.75 -1.74 5.19
CA THR A 115 -15.89 -2.86 6.13
C THR A 115 -14.87 -3.95 5.77
N LEU A 116 -14.28 -4.58 6.81
CA LEU A 116 -13.52 -5.81 6.68
C LEU A 116 -14.47 -6.99 6.91
N ASP A 117 -14.82 -7.69 5.84
CA ASP A 117 -15.85 -8.76 5.89
C ASP A 117 -15.29 -10.04 6.49
N SER A 118 -14.08 -10.40 6.13
CA SER A 118 -13.38 -11.58 6.64
C SER A 118 -11.87 -11.44 6.51
N ILE A 119 -11.15 -12.20 7.34
CA ILE A 119 -9.68 -12.27 7.28
C ILE A 119 -9.19 -13.68 7.62
N ASN A 120 -8.14 -14.09 6.93
CA ASN A 120 -7.37 -15.29 7.20
C ASN A 120 -5.89 -14.89 7.27
N MET A 121 -5.25 -15.13 8.40
CA MET A 121 -3.90 -14.69 8.72
C MET A 121 -3.04 -15.86 9.16
N TRP A 122 -1.76 -15.78 8.82
CA TRP A 122 -0.74 -16.72 9.24
C TRP A 122 0.58 -15.97 9.37
N GLN A 123 1.33 -16.24 10.43
CA GLN A 123 2.68 -15.72 10.62
C GLN A 123 3.57 -16.75 11.30
N LYS A 124 4.86 -16.68 11.00
CA LYS A 124 5.93 -17.44 11.65
C LYS A 124 7.11 -16.52 11.88
N THR A 125 7.71 -16.58 13.09
CA THR A 125 8.88 -15.81 13.48
C THR A 125 9.93 -16.79 14.03
N GLY A 126 11.13 -16.74 13.47
CA GLY A 126 12.25 -17.62 13.86
C GLY A 126 11.88 -19.09 13.77
N GLU A 127 12.37 -19.85 14.78
CA GLU A 127 12.07 -21.26 14.95
C GLU A 127 10.75 -21.52 15.70
N GLY A 128 10.02 -20.47 16.07
CA GLY A 128 8.74 -20.56 16.77
C GLY A 128 7.65 -21.29 15.97
N SER A 129 6.62 -21.78 16.66
CA SER A 129 5.44 -22.33 16.02
C SER A 129 4.67 -21.23 15.29
N PRO A 130 4.12 -21.50 14.11
CA PRO A 130 3.31 -20.52 13.39
C PRO A 130 2.02 -20.20 14.16
N ILE A 131 1.59 -18.96 14.09
CA ILE A 131 0.31 -18.49 14.61
C ILE A 131 -0.62 -18.24 13.43
N ALA A 132 -1.83 -18.77 13.49
CA ALA A 132 -2.83 -18.62 12.44
C ALA A 132 -4.19 -18.23 13.02
N TYR A 133 -4.98 -17.52 12.22
CA TYR A 133 -6.35 -17.14 12.55
C TYR A 133 -7.20 -16.99 11.30
N ASN A 134 -8.37 -17.57 11.31
CA ASN A 134 -9.37 -17.45 10.27
C ASN A 134 -10.71 -17.02 10.88
N SER A 135 -11.12 -15.76 10.59
CA SER A 135 -12.32 -15.16 11.17
C SER A 135 -13.63 -15.88 10.83
N THR A 136 -13.65 -16.75 9.81
CA THR A 136 -14.85 -17.49 9.39
C THR A 136 -14.90 -18.90 9.94
N LYS A 137 -13.79 -19.42 10.52
CA LYS A 137 -13.67 -20.82 10.94
C LYS A 137 -13.31 -20.98 12.42
N ASP A 138 -12.44 -20.10 12.92
CA ASP A 138 -11.85 -20.28 14.23
C ASP A 138 -12.73 -19.66 15.32
N LYS A 139 -13.02 -20.45 16.34
CA LYS A 139 -13.74 -19.99 17.55
C LYS A 139 -12.82 -19.31 18.55
N LYS A 140 -11.56 -19.75 18.62
CA LYS A 140 -10.55 -19.19 19.51
C LYS A 140 -9.71 -18.17 18.73
N ILE A 141 -9.61 -16.99 19.26
CA ILE A 141 -8.83 -15.88 18.67
C ILE A 141 -7.48 -15.87 19.40
N PRO A 142 -6.35 -16.00 18.70
CA PRO A 142 -5.03 -15.73 19.29
C PRO A 142 -4.91 -14.26 19.73
N ASP A 143 -4.22 -14.02 20.83
CA ASP A 143 -4.08 -12.68 21.43
C ASP A 143 -3.46 -11.68 20.42
N GLU A 144 -2.53 -12.15 19.58
CA GLU A 144 -1.88 -11.37 18.54
C GLU A 144 -2.87 -10.83 17.48
N TYR A 145 -4.00 -11.50 17.30
CA TYR A 145 -5.03 -11.14 16.32
C TYR A 145 -6.31 -10.58 16.94
N ALA A 146 -6.38 -10.42 18.27
CA ALA A 146 -7.58 -9.96 18.98
C ALA A 146 -8.13 -8.64 18.41
N THR A 147 -7.26 -7.66 18.18
CA THR A 147 -7.64 -6.34 17.66
C THR A 147 -8.20 -6.42 16.23
N VAL A 148 -7.64 -7.30 15.39
CA VAL A 148 -8.13 -7.51 14.02
C VAL A 148 -9.47 -8.21 14.05
N ALA A 149 -9.58 -9.25 14.87
CA ALA A 149 -10.80 -10.03 15.01
C ALA A 149 -11.97 -9.15 15.46
N ASP A 150 -11.74 -8.22 16.39
CA ASP A 150 -12.76 -7.25 16.85
C ASP A 150 -13.23 -6.31 15.74
N SER A 151 -12.44 -6.10 14.70
CA SER A 151 -12.76 -5.21 13.59
C SER A 151 -13.55 -5.88 12.45
N VAL A 152 -13.59 -7.21 12.40
CA VAL A 152 -14.30 -7.96 11.36
C VAL A 152 -15.80 -7.73 11.46
N GLY A 153 -16.45 -7.49 10.34
CA GLY A 153 -17.89 -7.19 10.24
C GLY A 153 -18.28 -5.77 10.64
N LYS A 154 -17.34 -4.96 11.12
CA LYS A 154 -17.60 -3.56 11.53
C LYS A 154 -17.10 -2.58 10.47
N ALA A 155 -17.77 -1.44 10.34
CA ALA A 155 -17.29 -0.35 9.53
C ALA A 155 -16.00 0.22 10.12
N LEU A 156 -14.89 0.09 9.41
CA LEU A 156 -13.56 0.57 9.84
C LEU A 156 -13.46 2.09 9.74
N ALA A 157 -14.02 2.65 8.67
CA ALA A 157 -14.01 4.08 8.44
C ALA A 157 -15.04 4.47 7.37
N ILE A 158 -15.42 5.73 7.39
CA ILE A 158 -16.18 6.40 6.33
C ILE A 158 -15.24 7.38 5.64
N PHE A 159 -15.20 7.31 4.31
CA PHE A 159 -14.40 8.19 3.46
C PHE A 159 -15.30 9.05 2.59
N THR A 160 -14.90 10.31 2.39
CA THR A 160 -15.41 11.15 1.31
C THR A 160 -14.25 11.41 0.36
N VAL A 161 -14.44 11.10 -0.92
CA VAL A 161 -13.42 11.25 -1.96
C VAL A 161 -13.99 12.07 -3.14
N SER A 162 -13.11 12.81 -3.81
CA SER A 162 -13.46 13.47 -5.08
C SER A 162 -13.52 12.45 -6.24
N PRO A 163 -14.09 12.80 -7.40
CA PRO A 163 -14.16 11.91 -8.56
C PRO A 163 -12.79 11.38 -9.02
N ASN A 164 -11.72 12.13 -8.80
CA ASN A 164 -10.36 11.68 -9.09
C ASN A 164 -9.72 10.87 -7.94
N GLY A 165 -10.49 10.45 -6.94
CA GLY A 165 -10.03 9.58 -5.86
C GLY A 165 -9.18 10.27 -4.77
N LYS A 166 -9.09 11.60 -4.75
CA LYS A 166 -8.44 12.33 -3.65
C LYS A 166 -9.34 12.24 -2.41
N VAL A 167 -8.79 11.77 -1.30
CA VAL A 167 -9.50 11.73 -0.01
C VAL A 167 -9.68 13.15 0.50
N LEU A 168 -10.92 13.56 0.69
CA LEU A 168 -11.34 14.87 1.20
C LEU A 168 -11.61 14.81 2.70
N ASN A 169 -12.22 13.70 3.16
CA ASN A 169 -12.53 13.49 4.57
C ASN A 169 -12.42 12.01 4.93
N ARG A 170 -12.07 11.74 6.19
CA ARG A 170 -12.05 10.41 6.80
C ARG A 170 -12.57 10.47 8.21
N LYS A 171 -13.59 9.69 8.52
CA LYS A 171 -14.05 9.44 9.90
C LYS A 171 -13.72 7.99 10.22
N SER A 172 -12.83 7.73 11.18
CA SER A 172 -12.56 6.39 11.68
C SER A 172 -13.52 6.06 12.80
N SER A 173 -14.13 4.88 12.74
CA SER A 173 -15.03 4.36 13.78
C SER A 173 -14.28 3.60 14.87
N LEU A 174 -13.04 3.20 14.63
CA LEU A 174 -12.18 2.50 15.57
C LEU A 174 -11.05 3.44 16.00
N ARG A 175 -10.70 3.40 17.30
CA ARG A 175 -9.56 4.16 17.84
C ARG A 175 -8.35 3.85 16.97
N GLU A 176 -7.69 4.87 16.48
CA GLU A 176 -6.49 5.00 15.64
C GLU A 176 -5.65 3.75 15.26
N ASN A 177 -6.19 2.56 15.41
CA ASN A 177 -5.55 1.34 14.98
C ASN A 177 -5.59 1.32 13.44
N ASN A 178 -4.46 1.64 12.85
CA ASN A 178 -4.26 1.64 11.41
C ASN A 178 -4.26 0.20 10.88
N PHE A 179 -5.44 -0.41 10.83
CA PHE A 179 -5.64 -1.74 10.26
C PHE A 179 -5.34 -1.77 8.77
N GLY A 180 -4.09 -1.57 8.35
CA GLY A 180 -3.69 -1.80 6.97
C GLY A 180 -4.61 -1.21 5.88
N VAL A 181 -5.51 -0.28 6.27
CA VAL A 181 -6.35 0.48 5.35
C VAL A 181 -5.42 1.43 4.62
N GLY A 182 -4.61 0.87 3.72
CA GLY A 182 -3.74 1.60 2.84
C GLY A 182 -4.48 2.71 2.11
N LYS A 183 -3.83 3.43 1.21
CA LYS A 183 -4.52 4.39 0.35
C LYS A 183 -5.71 3.68 -0.27
N VAL A 184 -6.89 3.93 0.30
CA VAL A 184 -8.15 3.27 -0.06
C VAL A 184 -8.42 3.48 -1.54
N THR A 185 -8.21 4.72 -2.01
CA THR A 185 -8.34 5.08 -3.41
C THR A 185 -6.97 5.37 -4.04
N THR A 186 -6.92 5.32 -5.36
CA THR A 186 -5.78 5.78 -6.16
C THR A 186 -6.08 7.19 -6.62
N PRO A 187 -5.25 8.19 -6.25
CA PRO A 187 -5.41 9.54 -6.80
C PRO A 187 -5.13 9.54 -8.30
N LEU A 188 -6.09 9.98 -9.09
CA LEU A 188 -6.06 10.06 -10.55
C LEU A 188 -5.82 11.50 -11.00
N PRO A 189 -5.41 11.74 -12.27
CA PRO A 189 -5.31 13.09 -12.84
C PRO A 189 -6.67 13.78 -12.86
N GLU A 190 -6.70 15.10 -12.64
CA GLU A 190 -7.94 15.89 -12.70
C GLU A 190 -8.48 16.04 -14.12
N GLN A 191 -7.58 16.04 -15.11
CA GLN A 191 -7.91 16.19 -16.52
C GLN A 191 -7.66 14.90 -17.30
N ALA A 192 -8.22 14.79 -18.52
CA ALA A 192 -7.89 13.70 -19.42
C ALA A 192 -6.42 13.76 -19.84
N VAL A 193 -5.75 12.61 -19.89
CA VAL A 193 -4.31 12.51 -20.08
C VAL A 193 -3.93 11.46 -21.12
N PRO A 194 -2.84 11.62 -21.86
CA PRO A 194 -2.36 10.62 -22.81
C PRO A 194 -1.57 9.51 -22.09
N VAL A 195 -1.36 8.39 -22.77
CA VAL A 195 -0.39 7.38 -22.36
C VAL A 195 1.00 8.01 -22.24
N GLY A 196 1.75 7.64 -21.20
CA GLY A 196 3.04 8.21 -20.82
C GLY A 196 2.93 9.46 -19.91
N TYR A 197 1.72 9.91 -19.61
CA TYR A 197 1.53 11.01 -18.66
C TYR A 197 1.93 10.62 -17.24
N VAL A 198 2.66 11.51 -16.57
CA VAL A 198 3.16 11.31 -15.20
C VAL A 198 2.53 12.36 -14.30
N TRP A 199 2.03 11.92 -13.14
CA TRP A 199 1.59 12.81 -12.08
C TRP A 199 2.18 12.40 -10.73
N ASN A 200 2.29 13.35 -9.83
CA ASN A 200 2.90 13.18 -8.53
C ASN A 200 1.91 13.55 -7.43
N VAL A 201 1.86 12.72 -6.41
CA VAL A 201 1.07 12.98 -5.20
C VAL A 201 2.03 13.17 -4.04
N PRO A 202 2.15 14.39 -3.49
CA PRO A 202 2.99 14.65 -2.33
C PRO A 202 2.55 13.82 -1.13
N THR A 203 3.51 13.39 -0.33
CA THR A 203 3.27 12.68 0.93
C THR A 203 4.40 12.95 1.91
N LEU A 204 4.15 12.72 3.19
CA LEU A 204 5.16 12.74 4.24
C LEU A 204 5.37 11.32 4.76
N ILE A 205 6.62 10.95 4.98
CA ILE A 205 7.00 9.68 5.59
C ILE A 205 7.58 9.98 6.97
N ARG A 206 7.00 9.37 8.01
CA ARG A 206 7.60 9.39 9.34
C ARG A 206 8.75 8.40 9.38
N ALA A 207 9.86 8.84 9.94
CA ALA A 207 11.06 8.05 10.15
C ALA A 207 11.60 8.33 11.54
N THR A 208 12.52 7.49 12.01
CA THR A 208 13.30 7.72 13.22
C THR A 208 14.73 8.02 12.81
N ASP A 209 15.32 9.07 13.35
CA ASP A 209 16.71 9.45 13.07
C ASP A 209 17.72 8.67 13.92
N ASP A 210 19.01 8.99 13.75
CA ASP A 210 20.12 8.33 14.46
C ASP A 210 20.10 8.59 15.99
N HIS A 211 19.29 9.55 16.45
CA HIS A 211 19.11 9.91 17.85
C HIS A 211 17.74 9.45 18.40
N ASP A 212 17.09 8.49 17.74
CA ASP A 212 15.76 7.97 18.08
C ASP A 212 14.62 9.02 18.07
N LYS A 213 14.84 10.14 17.37
CA LYS A 213 13.82 11.18 17.22
C LYS A 213 12.95 10.93 16.01
N ASN A 214 11.64 11.17 16.17
CA ASN A 214 10.70 11.13 15.06
C ASN A 214 10.92 12.32 14.13
N ILE A 215 11.21 12.05 12.87
CA ILE A 215 11.37 13.03 11.80
C ILE A 215 10.34 12.81 10.69
N GLN A 216 10.13 13.83 9.87
CA GLN A 216 9.27 13.75 8.71
C GLN A 216 10.08 13.99 7.44
N LEU A 217 10.04 13.04 6.53
CA LEU A 217 10.69 13.11 5.23
C LEU A 217 9.68 13.53 4.17
N LYS A 218 10.01 14.52 3.36
CA LYS A 218 9.23 14.86 2.16
C LYS A 218 9.38 13.72 1.16
N ALA A 219 8.26 13.24 0.65
CA ALA A 219 8.19 12.19 -0.35
C ALA A 219 7.07 12.47 -1.35
N ARG A 220 7.03 11.69 -2.41
CA ARG A 220 5.92 11.65 -3.35
C ARG A 220 5.63 10.24 -3.80
N VAL A 221 4.41 9.98 -4.20
CA VAL A 221 4.12 8.83 -5.04
C VAL A 221 4.02 9.31 -6.48
N ARG A 222 4.93 8.84 -7.30
CA ARG A 222 4.95 9.11 -8.74
C ARG A 222 4.10 8.06 -9.43
N TYR A 223 3.13 8.48 -10.19
CA TYR A 223 2.26 7.65 -11.01
C TYR A 223 2.53 7.92 -12.49
N GLU A 224 2.24 6.92 -13.34
CA GLU A 224 2.37 7.00 -14.79
C GLU A 224 1.25 6.20 -15.45
N LEU A 225 0.52 6.79 -16.40
CA LEU A 225 -0.36 6.04 -17.28
C LEU A 225 0.50 5.28 -18.29
N ALA A 226 0.82 4.02 -18.00
CA ALA A 226 1.78 3.24 -18.78
C ALA A 226 1.23 2.74 -20.12
N LYS A 227 -0.05 2.34 -20.15
CA LYS A 227 -0.78 1.92 -21.35
C LYS A 227 -2.28 1.93 -21.11
N VAL A 228 -3.03 1.89 -22.21
CA VAL A 228 -4.48 1.62 -22.20
C VAL A 228 -4.75 0.48 -23.18
N THR A 229 -5.61 -0.45 -22.80
CA THR A 229 -6.07 -1.57 -23.63
C THR A 229 -7.56 -1.74 -23.43
N GLY A 230 -8.36 -1.50 -24.47
CA GLY A 230 -9.81 -1.42 -24.37
C GLY A 230 -10.22 -0.38 -23.31
N HIS A 231 -11.02 -0.78 -22.34
CA HIS A 231 -11.47 0.08 -21.25
C HIS A 231 -10.54 0.06 -20.01
N THR A 232 -9.39 -0.63 -20.08
CA THR A 232 -8.46 -0.75 -18.95
C THR A 232 -7.26 0.16 -19.09
N ALA A 233 -7.09 1.08 -18.14
CA ALA A 233 -5.91 1.90 -17.97
C ALA A 233 -4.93 1.23 -17.00
N TYR A 234 -3.69 1.01 -17.43
CA TYR A 234 -2.63 0.45 -16.60
C TYR A 234 -1.75 1.57 -16.07
N ILE A 235 -1.74 1.72 -14.77
CA ILE A 235 -1.04 2.79 -14.04
C ILE A 235 0.09 2.16 -13.24
N ARG A 236 1.33 2.59 -13.47
CA ARG A 236 2.47 2.26 -12.62
C ARG A 236 2.63 3.29 -11.53
N PHE A 237 3.12 2.88 -10.39
CA PHE A 237 3.45 3.83 -9.33
C PHE A 237 4.71 3.43 -8.55
N LYS A 238 5.35 4.44 -7.95
CA LYS A 238 6.53 4.26 -7.09
C LYS A 238 6.57 5.37 -6.05
N THR A 239 6.89 5.01 -4.81
CA THR A 239 7.22 5.98 -3.75
C THR A 239 8.65 6.47 -3.93
N GLU A 240 8.86 7.77 -3.85
CA GLU A 240 10.16 8.43 -3.98
C GLU A 240 10.34 9.41 -2.80
N VAL A 241 11.42 9.24 -2.03
CA VAL A 241 11.82 10.17 -0.98
C VAL A 241 12.53 11.35 -1.63
N LEU A 242 12.15 12.56 -1.26
CA LEU A 242 12.68 13.81 -1.80
C LEU A 242 13.68 14.46 -0.83
N THR A 243 13.53 14.19 0.47
CA THR A 243 14.53 14.58 1.48
C THR A 243 15.73 13.66 1.35
N PRO A 244 16.96 14.16 1.20
CA PRO A 244 18.14 13.31 1.19
C PRO A 244 18.22 12.45 2.46
N VAL A 245 18.40 11.16 2.29
CA VAL A 245 18.57 10.18 3.39
C VAL A 245 19.93 9.51 3.22
N THR A 246 20.85 9.86 4.09
CA THR A 246 22.22 9.30 4.13
C THR A 246 22.38 8.23 5.21
N SER A 247 21.58 8.28 6.27
CA SER A 247 21.62 7.35 7.38
C SER A 247 20.96 6.01 7.03
N GLU A 248 21.65 4.90 7.28
CA GLU A 248 21.09 3.56 7.12
C GLU A 248 20.00 3.28 8.17
N LYS A 249 20.10 3.87 9.38
CA LYS A 249 19.06 3.78 10.39
C LYS A 249 17.75 4.39 9.88
N VAL A 250 17.80 5.60 9.33
CA VAL A 250 16.62 6.22 8.72
C VAL A 250 16.06 5.36 7.58
N LYS A 251 16.92 4.80 6.71
CA LYS A 251 16.49 3.91 5.61
C LYS A 251 15.74 2.70 6.15
N SER A 252 16.25 2.04 7.21
CA SER A 252 15.60 0.87 7.80
C SER A 252 14.19 1.17 8.29
N THR A 253 13.97 2.35 8.89
CA THR A 253 12.65 2.74 9.44
C THR A 253 11.60 3.04 8.38
N ILE A 254 12.00 3.35 7.14
CA ILE A 254 11.07 3.70 6.06
C ILE A 254 10.85 2.60 5.02
N MET A 255 11.53 1.47 5.11
CA MET A 255 11.50 0.38 4.11
C MET A 255 10.07 -0.02 3.72
N GLN A 256 9.19 -0.15 4.70
CA GLN A 256 7.78 -0.51 4.49
C GLN A 256 6.97 0.57 3.75
N LYS A 257 7.48 1.81 3.68
CA LYS A 257 6.85 2.91 2.96
C LYS A 257 7.35 3.02 1.51
N MET A 258 8.46 2.33 1.19
CA MET A 258 9.05 2.31 -0.15
C MET A 258 8.32 1.28 -1.02
N THR A 259 7.25 1.73 -1.67
CA THR A 259 6.36 0.87 -2.45
C THR A 259 6.50 1.15 -3.95
N LYS A 260 6.38 0.10 -4.75
CA LYS A 260 6.20 0.18 -6.20
C LYS A 260 5.12 -0.79 -6.64
N GLY A 261 4.47 -0.50 -7.76
CA GLY A 261 3.42 -1.41 -8.20
C GLY A 261 2.68 -0.96 -9.45
N GLU A 262 1.57 -1.64 -9.69
CA GLU A 262 0.73 -1.45 -10.86
C GLU A 262 -0.74 -1.52 -10.47
N ILE A 263 -1.56 -0.75 -11.19
CA ILE A 263 -3.01 -0.71 -11.03
C ILE A 263 -3.62 -0.89 -12.40
N ALA A 264 -4.54 -1.83 -12.53
CA ALA A 264 -5.45 -1.92 -13.67
C ALA A 264 -6.73 -1.20 -13.26
N PHE A 265 -7.01 -0.07 -13.90
CA PHE A 265 -8.18 0.75 -13.66
C PHE A 265 -9.19 0.56 -14.79
N ASP A 266 -10.37 0.06 -14.46
CA ASP A 266 -11.48 -0.09 -15.39
C ASP A 266 -12.16 1.28 -15.57
N MET A 267 -11.94 1.92 -16.72
CA MET A 267 -12.47 3.26 -17.02
C MET A 267 -13.99 3.27 -17.26
N GLU A 268 -14.57 2.14 -17.63
CA GLU A 268 -16.01 2.00 -17.82
C GLU A 268 -16.72 1.93 -16.47
N LYS A 269 -16.27 1.02 -15.60
CA LYS A 269 -16.77 0.87 -14.23
C LYS A 269 -16.34 1.99 -13.29
N GLY A 270 -15.28 2.72 -13.65
CA GLY A 270 -14.71 3.79 -12.84
C GLY A 270 -14.11 3.29 -11.53
N ILE A 271 -13.39 2.16 -11.54
CA ILE A 271 -12.83 1.57 -10.34
C ILE A 271 -11.59 0.71 -10.67
N PRO A 272 -10.59 0.61 -9.76
CA PRO A 272 -9.50 -0.36 -9.92
C PRO A 272 -10.03 -1.79 -9.92
N SER A 273 -9.71 -2.57 -10.97
CA SER A 273 -10.00 -4.01 -11.02
C SER A 273 -8.91 -4.84 -10.35
N VAL A 274 -7.65 -4.40 -10.45
CA VAL A 274 -6.50 -5.03 -9.80
C VAL A 274 -5.53 -3.96 -9.35
N LYS A 275 -4.97 -4.14 -8.16
CA LYS A 275 -3.84 -3.34 -7.65
C LYS A 275 -2.78 -4.28 -7.07
N VAL A 276 -1.55 -4.16 -7.53
CA VAL A 276 -0.41 -4.92 -7.03
C VAL A 276 0.61 -3.96 -6.45
N VAL A 277 1.02 -4.21 -5.22
CA VAL A 277 2.07 -3.47 -4.50
C VAL A 277 3.21 -4.42 -4.20
N ARG A 278 4.45 -3.94 -4.31
CA ARG A 278 5.66 -4.73 -4.00
C ARG A 278 6.60 -3.91 -3.14
N TRP A 279 7.25 -4.60 -2.23
CA TRP A 279 8.37 -4.15 -1.42
C TRP A 279 9.59 -5.03 -1.73
N ASN A 280 10.75 -4.42 -1.81
CA ASN A 280 12.02 -5.14 -1.95
C ASN A 280 13.12 -4.17 -1.52
N GLU A 281 13.31 -4.08 -0.23
CA GLU A 281 14.18 -3.10 0.40
C GLU A 281 15.20 -3.81 1.30
N LYS A 282 16.41 -3.23 1.39
CA LYS A 282 17.50 -3.70 2.21
C LYS A 282 18.17 -2.53 2.90
N ALA A 283 18.57 -2.74 4.15
CA ALA A 283 19.42 -1.83 4.92
C ALA A 283 20.54 -2.62 5.57
N GLN A 284 21.77 -2.06 5.56
CA GLN A 284 22.95 -2.66 6.18
C GLN A 284 23.62 -1.61 7.05
N GLY A 285 24.16 -2.03 8.19
CA GLY A 285 24.88 -1.12 9.08
C GLY A 285 23.99 -0.11 9.82
N PHE A 286 22.70 -0.39 9.96
CA PHE A 286 21.75 0.55 10.57
C PHE A 286 21.82 0.57 12.12
N GLU A 287 22.30 -0.49 12.75
CA GLU A 287 22.59 -0.61 14.20
C GLU A 287 23.95 -1.30 14.41
N GLY A 288 25.00 -0.80 13.76
CA GLY A 288 26.33 -1.38 13.77
C GLY A 288 26.70 -2.14 12.49
N PRO A 289 28.00 -2.39 12.23
CA PRO A 289 28.53 -2.87 10.95
C PRO A 289 27.90 -4.17 10.45
N ASP A 290 27.55 -5.08 11.35
CA ASP A 290 27.04 -6.41 11.05
C ASP A 290 25.50 -6.46 11.01
N SER A 291 24.83 -5.32 11.24
CA SER A 291 23.37 -5.28 11.18
C SER A 291 22.87 -5.33 9.74
N PHE A 292 21.82 -6.11 9.52
CA PHE A 292 21.20 -6.31 8.22
C PHE A 292 19.69 -6.44 8.38
N LEU A 293 18.94 -5.79 7.49
CA LEU A 293 17.49 -5.92 7.39
C LEU A 293 17.09 -6.04 5.92
N GLU A 294 16.39 -7.10 5.57
CA GLU A 294 15.74 -7.28 4.28
C GLU A 294 14.23 -7.37 4.48
N TYR A 295 13.50 -6.61 3.69
CA TYR A 295 12.05 -6.58 3.70
C TYR A 295 11.51 -6.81 2.29
N VAL A 296 10.93 -7.98 2.05
CA VAL A 296 10.36 -8.38 0.77
C VAL A 296 8.88 -8.67 0.94
N GLY A 297 8.05 -8.08 0.08
CA GLY A 297 6.62 -8.31 0.18
C GLY A 297 5.88 -8.06 -1.13
N LYS A 298 4.68 -8.62 -1.18
CA LYS A 298 3.71 -8.41 -2.25
C LYS A 298 2.31 -8.34 -1.66
N MET A 299 1.54 -7.36 -2.14
CA MET A 299 0.09 -7.29 -1.91
C MET A 299 -0.61 -7.27 -3.26
N SER A 300 -1.69 -8.02 -3.39
CA SER A 300 -2.58 -8.01 -4.56
C SER A 300 -4.01 -7.80 -4.09
N GLU A 301 -4.63 -6.73 -4.56
CA GLU A 301 -6.05 -6.45 -4.34
C GLU A 301 -6.79 -6.63 -5.66
N ARG A 302 -7.93 -7.32 -5.63
CA ARG A 302 -8.75 -7.62 -6.80
C ARG A 302 -10.19 -7.27 -6.54
N LEU A 303 -10.82 -6.62 -7.50
CA LEU A 303 -12.26 -6.44 -7.53
C LEU A 303 -12.92 -7.81 -7.74
N VAL A 304 -13.86 -8.17 -6.85
CA VAL A 304 -14.65 -9.41 -6.95
C VAL A 304 -15.99 -9.09 -7.62
N SER A 305 -16.69 -8.08 -7.10
CA SER A 305 -18.00 -7.66 -7.62
C SER A 305 -18.23 -6.18 -7.39
N LYS A 306 -19.07 -5.60 -8.24
CA LYS A 306 -19.71 -4.30 -8.06
C LYS A 306 -21.18 -4.51 -8.33
N SER A 307 -22.05 -4.41 -7.32
CA SER A 307 -23.49 -4.52 -7.46
C SER A 307 -24.19 -3.22 -7.05
N ALA A 308 -25.33 -2.95 -7.63
CA ALA A 308 -26.23 -1.88 -7.22
C ALA A 308 -27.16 -2.42 -6.13
N ASN A 309 -27.36 -1.64 -5.05
CA ASN A 309 -28.34 -1.92 -3.99
C ASN A 309 -28.19 -3.30 -3.29
N GLY A 310 -26.97 -3.86 -3.21
CA GLY A 310 -26.74 -5.09 -2.44
C GLY A 310 -27.45 -6.34 -2.95
N SER A 311 -27.97 -6.33 -4.19
CA SER A 311 -28.81 -7.40 -4.75
C SER A 311 -28.11 -8.74 -5.01
N ASP A 312 -26.78 -8.79 -4.93
CA ASP A 312 -26.03 -10.03 -5.06
C ASP A 312 -25.42 -10.46 -3.71
N SER A 313 -26.22 -11.19 -2.94
CA SER A 313 -25.74 -11.91 -1.75
C SER A 313 -25.03 -13.22 -2.12
N SER A 314 -24.21 -13.24 -3.19
CA SER A 314 -23.32 -14.37 -3.40
C SER A 314 -22.31 -14.37 -2.24
N SER A 315 -22.62 -15.19 -1.24
CA SER A 315 -21.75 -15.46 -0.10
C SER A 315 -20.31 -15.68 -0.61
N ILE A 316 -19.38 -14.86 -0.14
CA ILE A 316 -17.96 -15.21 -0.23
C ILE A 316 -17.75 -16.39 0.72
N ALA A 317 -18.34 -17.52 0.36
CA ALA A 317 -18.12 -18.79 1.01
C ALA A 317 -16.71 -19.23 0.61
N GLY A 318 -15.78 -19.07 1.54
CA GLY A 318 -14.52 -19.75 1.47
C GLY A 318 -13.38 -18.94 0.86
N LEU A 319 -12.77 -18.09 1.66
CA LEU A 319 -11.33 -17.88 1.51
C LEU A 319 -10.71 -19.29 1.63
N ALA A 320 -10.09 -19.77 0.54
CA ALA A 320 -9.42 -21.07 0.56
C ALA A 320 -8.41 -21.09 1.72
N PRO A 321 -8.26 -22.20 2.45
CA PRO A 321 -7.27 -22.31 3.50
C PRO A 321 -5.89 -21.99 2.91
N ILE A 322 -5.12 -21.18 3.61
CA ILE A 322 -3.71 -20.96 3.26
C ILE A 322 -3.06 -22.33 3.41
N LYS A 323 -2.77 -22.99 2.27
CA LYS A 323 -2.01 -24.24 2.29
C LYS A 323 -0.63 -23.91 2.85
N GLU A 324 -0.21 -24.63 3.86
CA GLU A 324 1.14 -24.65 4.37
C GLU A 324 2.07 -25.17 3.27
N THR A 325 2.41 -24.30 2.32
CA THR A 325 3.46 -24.61 1.36
C THR A 325 4.75 -24.32 2.10
N VAL A 326 5.32 -25.37 2.70
CA VAL A 326 6.72 -25.37 3.13
C VAL A 326 7.50 -24.59 2.07
N ALA A 327 8.21 -23.56 2.51
CA ALA A 327 8.98 -22.69 1.65
C ALA A 327 9.85 -23.55 0.73
N LYS A 328 9.40 -23.74 -0.52
CA LYS A 328 10.32 -24.16 -1.57
C LYS A 328 11.41 -23.12 -1.59
N LYS A 329 12.68 -23.58 -1.57
CA LYS A 329 13.93 -22.82 -1.63
C LYS A 329 13.75 -21.46 -2.30
N PRO A 330 14.44 -20.41 -1.83
CA PRO A 330 14.41 -19.10 -2.46
C PRO A 330 14.52 -19.28 -3.97
N VAL A 331 13.60 -18.66 -4.71
CA VAL A 331 13.70 -18.61 -6.17
C VAL A 331 15.00 -17.88 -6.45
N GLU A 332 16.00 -18.62 -6.92
CA GLU A 332 17.24 -18.08 -7.45
C GLU A 332 16.87 -17.19 -8.63
N ILE A 333 16.85 -15.89 -8.39
CA ILE A 333 16.71 -14.91 -9.47
C ILE A 333 18.07 -14.93 -10.18
N LYS A 334 18.16 -15.69 -11.25
CA LYS A 334 19.30 -15.58 -12.18
C LYS A 334 19.31 -14.14 -12.70
N THR A 335 20.26 -13.37 -12.22
CA THR A 335 20.66 -12.12 -12.85
C THR A 335 21.27 -12.47 -14.20
N ARG A 336 20.63 -12.01 -15.24
CA ARG A 336 21.11 -12.10 -16.62
C ARG A 336 22.08 -10.94 -16.81
N ASP A 337 23.34 -11.13 -16.45
CA ASP A 337 24.47 -10.32 -16.91
C ASP A 337 25.72 -11.19 -16.89
N GLY A 338 25.92 -11.82 -18.06
CA GLY A 338 27.17 -12.44 -18.41
C GLY A 338 28.15 -11.36 -18.87
N ALA A 339 29.11 -10.99 -18.04
CA ALA A 339 30.33 -10.36 -18.48
C ALA A 339 31.50 -11.28 -18.16
N PRO A 340 32.44 -11.53 -19.11
CA PRO A 340 33.56 -12.44 -18.90
C PRO A 340 34.61 -11.78 -18.01
N VAL A 341 34.97 -12.43 -16.91
CA VAL A 341 36.14 -12.07 -16.11
C VAL A 341 37.39 -12.58 -16.83
N LEU A 342 38.17 -11.66 -17.33
CA LEU A 342 39.54 -11.93 -17.78
C LEU A 342 40.44 -12.31 -16.58
N ARG A 343 40.96 -13.52 -16.64
CA ARG A 343 42.07 -13.96 -15.76
C ARG A 343 43.34 -13.17 -16.09
N LYS A 344 43.98 -12.64 -15.10
CA LYS A 344 45.46 -12.65 -14.91
C LYS A 344 45.74 -12.78 -13.44
#